data_b3010fafe8960e7795e0a98ab25ac751
#
_entry.id   b3010fafe8960e7795e0a98ab25ac751
#
_cell.length_a   1.000
_cell.length_b   1.000
_cell.length_c   1.000
_cell.angle_alpha   90.00
_cell.angle_beta   90.00
_cell.angle_gamma   90.00
#
_symmetry.space_group_name_H-M   'P 1'
#
loop_
_entity.id
_entity.type
_entity.pdbx_description
1 polymer ?
#
loop_
_entity_poly.entity_id
_entity_poly.type
_entity_poly.pdbx_seq_one_letter_code
_entity_poly.pdbx_strand_id
1 'polypeptide(L)'
;MTAAAASGPEPGAGRPPFADASPAQVRAALIPEDIPEFDRQWRAVMATATETLDLTGVHRTLESWRRIAWLTTANGSDGYRRLLARAARTLRTGELPPDSVPLDQVKTLIAERLG
;
A
#
# COMPACT_ATOMS: atom_id res chain seq x y z
N MET A 1 11.11 5.70 33.13
CA MET A 1 10.79 5.65 32.57
C MET A 1 10.74 5.43 31.82
N THR A 2 10.77 5.63 31.75
CA THR A 2 10.57 5.60 30.96
C THR A 2 10.37 5.35 30.13
N ALA A 3 10.11 5.22 30.03
CA ALA A 3 9.79 4.96 29.27
C ALA A 3 9.64 5.04 28.36
N ALA A 4 9.47 5.37 28.27
CA ALA A 4 9.20 5.58 27.36
C ALA A 4 9.60 5.07 26.50
N ALA A 5 9.91 5.16 26.64
CA ALA A 5 10.20 4.84 25.87
C ALA A 5 9.96 4.01 25.31
N ALA A 6 9.80 3.73 25.74
CA ALA A 6 9.64 2.95 25.24
C ALA A 6 9.13 2.88 24.33
N SER A 7 8.84 3.35 24.28
CA SER A 7 8.26 3.36 23.41
C SER A 7 8.78 3.23 22.36
N GLY A 8 9.11 3.32 22.34
CA GLY A 8 9.37 3.42 21.42
C GLY A 8 9.64 2.95 20.38
N PRO A 9 10.23 3.29 19.81
CA PRO A 9 10.42 2.97 18.53
C PRO A 9 10.76 1.64 18.30
N GLU A 10 11.20 1.05 19.17
CA GLU A 10 11.53 -0.16 18.99
C GLU A 10 10.48 -1.00 18.60
N PRO A 11 9.33 -0.80 18.92
CA PRO A 11 8.35 -1.70 18.47
C PRO A 11 8.27 -1.76 17.00
N GLY A 12 8.72 -0.78 16.33
CA GLY A 12 8.69 -0.82 14.89
C GLY A 12 9.88 -1.44 14.28
N ALA A 13 10.84 -1.85 15.05
CA ALA A 13 12.04 -2.37 14.48
C ALA A 13 11.76 -3.63 13.71
N GLY A 14 12.20 -3.74 12.48
CA GLY A 14 11.99 -4.89 11.65
C GLY A 14 10.63 -4.98 11.02
N ARG A 15 9.75 -4.03 11.27
CA ARG A 15 8.40 -4.02 10.70
C ARG A 15 8.23 -2.82 9.77
N PRO A 16 7.49 -2.99 8.71
CA PRO A 16 7.21 -1.85 7.83
C PRO A 16 6.50 -0.75 8.62
N PRO A 17 6.76 0.52 8.31
CA PRO A 17 6.14 1.61 9.06
C PRO A 17 4.61 1.57 9.07
N PHE A 18 3.99 0.99 8.07
CA PHE A 18 2.54 0.95 7.98
C PHE A 18 1.95 -0.42 8.32
N ALA A 19 2.72 -1.26 9.02
CA ALA A 19 2.26 -2.62 9.30
C ALA A 19 0.96 -2.65 10.10
N ASP A 20 0.76 -1.68 10.97
CA ASP A 20 -0.44 -1.62 11.81
C ASP A 20 -1.25 -0.36 11.56
N ALA A 21 -1.05 0.28 10.43
CA ALA A 21 -1.72 1.53 10.14
C ALA A 21 -3.23 1.32 9.99
N SER A 22 -4.00 2.26 10.51
CA SER A 22 -5.45 2.25 10.31
C SER A 22 -5.78 2.65 8.87
N PRO A 23 -7.01 2.37 8.42
CA PRO A 23 -7.41 2.84 7.09
C PRO A 23 -7.24 4.35 6.91
N ALA A 24 -7.53 5.13 7.95
CA ALA A 24 -7.37 6.57 7.85
C ALA A 24 -5.92 6.96 7.68
N GLN A 25 -5.03 6.29 8.39
CA GLN A 25 -3.60 6.57 8.27
C GLN A 25 -3.07 6.19 6.90
N VAL A 26 -3.53 5.06 6.37
CA VAL A 26 -3.15 4.64 5.03
C VAL A 26 -3.60 5.67 4.01
N ARG A 27 -4.87 6.07 4.07
CA ARG A 27 -5.42 7.03 3.13
C ARG A 27 -4.65 8.34 3.14
N ALA A 28 -4.26 8.80 4.33
CA ALA A 28 -3.54 10.05 4.46
C ALA A 28 -2.14 10.00 3.86
N ALA A 29 -1.59 8.81 3.68
CA ALA A 29 -0.24 8.66 3.13
C ALA A 29 -0.23 8.48 1.60
N LEU A 30 -1.39 8.36 0.98
CA LEU A 30 -1.47 8.13 -0.47
C LEU A 30 -1.32 9.42 -1.25
N ILE A 31 -0.85 9.30 -2.50
CA ILE A 31 -0.89 10.45 -3.40
C ILE A 31 -2.35 10.71 -3.75
N PRO A 32 -2.69 11.97 -4.09
CA PRO A 32 -4.09 12.29 -4.39
C PRO A 32 -4.71 11.43 -5.48
N GLU A 33 -3.92 11.01 -6.46
CA GLU A 33 -4.43 10.19 -7.54
C GLU A 33 -4.93 8.83 -7.08
N ASP A 34 -4.40 8.31 -5.96
CA ASP A 34 -4.76 6.99 -5.48
C ASP A 34 -5.95 7.01 -4.53
N ILE A 35 -6.30 8.16 -4.00
CA ILE A 35 -7.35 8.25 -2.99
C ILE A 35 -8.71 7.80 -3.51
N PRO A 36 -9.17 8.22 -4.71
CA PRO A 36 -10.46 7.75 -5.20
C PRO A 36 -10.53 6.24 -5.34
N GLU A 37 -9.45 5.61 -5.78
CA GLU A 37 -9.45 4.16 -5.92
C GLU A 37 -9.46 3.47 -4.56
N PHE A 38 -8.71 4.01 -3.59
CA PHE A 38 -8.76 3.48 -2.24
C PHE A 38 -10.20 3.55 -1.71
N ASP A 39 -10.85 4.69 -1.86
CA ASP A 39 -12.21 4.87 -1.37
C ASP A 39 -13.17 3.90 -2.04
N ARG A 40 -13.04 3.70 -3.34
CA ARG A 40 -13.89 2.80 -4.07
C ARG A 40 -13.74 1.36 -3.57
N GLN A 41 -12.51 0.91 -3.44
CA GLN A 41 -12.25 -0.45 -2.99
C GLN A 41 -12.70 -0.65 -1.56
N TRP A 42 -12.46 0.35 -0.72
CA TRP A 42 -12.84 0.26 0.69
C TRP A 42 -14.36 0.10 0.83
N ARG A 43 -15.11 0.91 0.11
CA ARG A 43 -16.57 0.80 0.17
C ARG A 43 -17.05 -0.55 -0.32
N ALA A 44 -16.44 -1.07 -1.38
CA ALA A 44 -16.84 -2.34 -1.93
C ALA A 44 -16.59 -3.50 -0.96
N VAL A 45 -15.40 -3.54 -0.34
CA VAL A 45 -15.10 -4.64 0.56
C VAL A 45 -15.90 -4.54 1.85
N MET A 46 -16.21 -3.31 2.30
CA MET A 46 -17.03 -3.14 3.49
C MET A 46 -18.47 -3.58 3.23
N ALA A 47 -18.99 -3.29 2.05
CA ALA A 47 -20.33 -3.75 1.69
C ALA A 47 -20.40 -5.28 1.67
N THR A 48 -19.43 -5.91 1.07
CA THR A 48 -19.36 -7.37 1.04
C THR A 48 -19.26 -7.94 2.45
N ALA A 49 -18.40 -7.35 3.28
CA ALA A 49 -18.21 -7.82 4.64
C ALA A 49 -19.50 -7.69 5.46
N THR A 50 -20.25 -6.65 5.20
CA THR A 50 -21.53 -6.46 5.89
C THR A 50 -22.51 -7.58 5.55
N GLU A 51 -22.50 -8.04 4.31
CA GLU A 51 -23.41 -9.10 3.90
C GLU A 51 -22.94 -10.47 4.32
N THR A 52 -21.66 -10.73 4.23
CA THR A 52 -21.12 -12.07 4.51
C THR A 52 -20.69 -12.24 5.95
N LEU A 53 -20.50 -11.16 6.67
CA LEU A 53 -19.97 -11.15 8.03
C LEU A 53 -18.56 -11.75 8.06
N ASP A 54 -17.82 -11.59 6.98
CA ASP A 54 -16.47 -12.12 6.82
C ASP A 54 -15.55 -10.95 6.49
N LEU A 55 -14.57 -10.69 7.34
CA LEU A 55 -13.68 -9.56 7.20
C LEU A 55 -12.40 -9.88 6.42
N THR A 56 -12.28 -11.09 5.91
CA THR A 56 -11.05 -11.49 5.20
C THR A 56 -10.72 -10.55 4.05
N GLY A 57 -11.72 -10.18 3.24
CA GLY A 57 -11.51 -9.26 2.14
C GLY A 57 -11.09 -7.87 2.60
N VAL A 58 -11.68 -7.42 3.71
CA VAL A 58 -11.32 -6.11 4.27
C VAL A 58 -9.86 -6.11 4.69
N HIS A 59 -9.43 -7.13 5.41
CA HIS A 59 -8.03 -7.22 5.85
C HIS A 59 -7.07 -7.32 4.66
N ARG A 60 -7.43 -8.08 3.66
CA ARG A 60 -6.58 -8.23 2.47
C ARG A 60 -6.42 -6.91 1.74
N THR A 61 -7.53 -6.19 1.57
CA THR A 61 -7.50 -4.88 0.91
C THR A 61 -6.65 -3.90 1.71
N LEU A 62 -6.83 -3.88 3.03
CA LEU A 62 -6.05 -2.99 3.87
C LEU A 62 -4.56 -3.31 3.81
N GLU A 63 -4.19 -4.59 3.82
CA GLU A 63 -2.79 -4.98 3.70
C GLU A 63 -2.17 -4.50 2.40
N SER A 64 -2.91 -4.64 1.31
CA SER A 64 -2.43 -4.18 0.01
C SER A 64 -2.16 -2.68 0.02
N TRP A 65 -3.09 -1.91 0.57
CA TRP A 65 -2.93 -0.47 0.60
C TRP A 65 -1.89 -0.02 1.62
N ARG A 66 -1.66 -0.80 2.68
CA ARG A 66 -0.54 -0.52 3.58
C ARG A 66 0.79 -0.59 2.85
N ARG A 67 0.95 -1.56 1.95
CA ARG A 67 2.17 -1.65 1.14
C ARG A 67 2.32 -0.44 0.23
N ILE A 68 1.22 -0.01 -0.37
CA ILE A 68 1.26 1.16 -1.25
C ILE A 68 1.59 2.43 -0.44
N ALA A 69 1.00 2.57 0.73
CA ALA A 69 1.30 3.70 1.61
C ALA A 69 2.78 3.72 2.00
N TRP A 70 3.33 2.55 2.30
CA TRP A 70 4.74 2.45 2.65
C TRP A 70 5.63 2.83 1.47
N LEU A 71 5.32 2.31 0.29
CA LEU A 71 6.10 2.64 -0.92
C LEU A 71 6.02 4.13 -1.24
N THR A 72 4.84 4.72 -1.07
CA THR A 72 4.66 6.14 -1.33
C THR A 72 5.50 6.96 -0.38
N THR A 73 5.47 6.62 0.90
CA THR A 73 6.23 7.38 1.90
C THR A 73 7.73 7.17 1.75
N ALA A 74 8.14 5.93 1.48
CA ALA A 74 9.57 5.61 1.36
C ALA A 74 10.22 6.29 0.15
N ASN A 75 9.47 6.48 -0.92
CA ASN A 75 10.01 7.05 -2.15
C ASN A 75 9.63 8.51 -2.37
N GLY A 76 8.71 9.03 -1.57
CA GLY A 76 8.14 10.33 -1.83
C GLY A 76 7.13 10.25 -2.97
N SER A 77 6.25 11.24 -3.07
CA SER A 77 5.19 11.20 -4.07
C SER A 77 5.73 11.09 -5.48
N ASP A 78 6.72 11.91 -5.82
CA ASP A 78 7.27 11.87 -7.17
C ASP A 78 8.03 10.58 -7.43
N GLY A 79 8.78 10.09 -6.44
CA GLY A 79 9.48 8.82 -6.57
C GLY A 79 8.52 7.66 -6.79
N TYR A 80 7.41 7.68 -6.07
CA TYR A 80 6.39 6.65 -6.21
C TYR A 80 5.79 6.71 -7.62
N ARG A 81 5.50 7.91 -8.13
CA ARG A 81 4.96 8.06 -9.49
C ARG A 81 5.94 7.54 -10.54
N ARG A 82 7.22 7.80 -10.36
CA ARG A 82 8.25 7.28 -11.27
C ARG A 82 8.32 5.75 -11.20
N LEU A 83 8.19 5.21 -9.99
CA LEU A 83 8.18 3.76 -9.81
C LEU A 83 7.02 3.14 -10.60
N LEU A 84 5.82 3.72 -10.50
CA LEU A 84 4.68 3.22 -11.24
C LEU A 84 4.86 3.33 -12.73
N ALA A 85 5.46 4.42 -13.20
CA ALA A 85 5.69 4.61 -14.63
C ALA A 85 6.67 3.57 -15.16
N ARG A 86 7.73 3.29 -14.41
CA ARG A 86 8.68 2.26 -14.81
C ARG A 86 8.05 0.87 -14.81
N ALA A 87 7.23 0.60 -13.80
CA ALA A 87 6.56 -0.68 -13.72
C ALA A 87 5.61 -0.88 -14.89
N ALA A 88 4.88 0.17 -15.27
CA ALA A 88 3.98 0.10 -16.40
C ALA A 88 4.75 -0.16 -17.68
N ARG A 89 5.90 0.50 -17.84
CA ARG A 89 6.73 0.27 -19.03
C ARG A 89 7.26 -1.15 -19.05
N THR A 90 7.70 -1.67 -17.90
CA THR A 90 8.20 -3.03 -17.82
C THR A 90 7.13 -4.03 -18.25
N LEU A 91 5.90 -3.83 -17.82
CA LEU A 91 4.82 -4.74 -18.20
C LEU A 91 4.51 -4.67 -19.69
N ARG A 92 4.68 -3.47 -20.30
CA ARG A 92 4.43 -3.34 -21.74
C ARG A 92 5.55 -3.93 -22.58
N THR A 93 6.80 -3.74 -22.14
CA THR A 93 7.95 -4.11 -22.97
C THR A 93 8.57 -5.43 -22.55
N GLY A 94 8.26 -5.93 -21.37
CA GLY A 94 8.88 -7.14 -20.88
C GLY A 94 10.26 -6.96 -20.31
N GLU A 95 10.73 -5.72 -20.18
CA GLU A 95 12.04 -5.44 -19.63
C GLU A 95 11.98 -5.14 -18.15
N LEU A 96 12.95 -5.64 -17.41
CA LEU A 96 13.04 -5.35 -15.98
C LEU A 96 14.09 -4.29 -15.73
N PRO A 97 13.80 -3.29 -14.90
CA PRO A 97 14.81 -2.32 -14.50
C PRO A 97 15.92 -3.01 -13.73
N PRO A 98 17.15 -2.50 -13.82
CA PRO A 98 18.27 -3.17 -13.18
C PRO A 98 18.16 -3.31 -11.67
N ASP A 99 17.50 -2.34 -11.03
CA ASP A 99 17.33 -2.35 -9.59
C ASP A 99 15.88 -2.55 -9.21
N SER A 100 15.17 -3.37 -9.95
CA SER A 100 13.74 -3.48 -9.79
C SER A 100 13.36 -4.26 -8.56
N VAL A 101 12.15 -4.00 -8.08
CA VAL A 101 11.50 -4.84 -7.09
C VAL A 101 11.06 -6.11 -7.81
N PRO A 102 10.71 -7.15 -7.05
CA PRO A 102 10.22 -8.38 -7.67
C PRO A 102 9.01 -8.11 -8.55
N LEU A 103 8.96 -8.81 -9.67
CA LEU A 103 7.90 -8.59 -10.64
C LEU A 103 6.52 -8.85 -10.08
N ASP A 104 6.39 -9.83 -9.20
CA ASP A 104 5.10 -10.14 -8.58
C ASP A 104 4.57 -8.95 -7.78
N GLN A 105 5.45 -8.26 -7.05
CA GLN A 105 5.07 -7.08 -6.32
C GLN A 105 4.63 -5.97 -7.26
N VAL A 106 5.34 -5.81 -8.36
CA VAL A 106 5.02 -4.78 -9.34
C VAL A 106 3.65 -5.05 -9.94
N LYS A 107 3.38 -6.28 -10.30
CA LYS A 107 2.09 -6.64 -10.89
C LYS A 107 0.96 -6.41 -9.90
N THR A 108 1.18 -6.74 -8.63
CA THR A 108 0.18 -6.53 -7.62
C THR A 108 -0.15 -5.06 -7.45
N LEU A 109 0.89 -4.22 -7.42
CA LEU A 109 0.69 -2.78 -7.29
C LEU A 109 -0.13 -2.22 -8.44
N ILE A 110 0.20 -2.63 -9.66
CA ILE A 110 -0.49 -2.12 -10.83
C ILE A 110 -1.93 -2.61 -10.85
N ALA A 111 -2.15 -3.87 -10.53
CA ALA A 111 -3.50 -4.42 -10.53
C ALA A 111 -4.38 -3.70 -9.52
N GLU A 112 -3.84 -3.42 -8.34
CA GLU A 112 -4.62 -2.74 -7.31
C GLU A 112 -4.89 -1.29 -7.68
N ARG A 113 -3.92 -0.66 -8.34
CA ARG A 113 -4.09 0.73 -8.72
C ARG A 113 -5.08 0.92 -9.86
N LEU A 114 -5.08 -0.01 -10.81
CA LEU A 114 -5.97 0.08 -11.95
C LEU A 114 -7.34 -0.51 -11.67
N GLY A 115 -7.48 -1.18 -10.57
CA GLY A 115 -8.72 -1.64 -10.12
C GLY A 115 -9.27 -2.83 -10.71
#